data_1b65b5595c343546530b9e4308ff99a5
#
_entry.id   1b65b5595c343546530b9e4308ff99a5
#
_cell.length_a   1.000
_cell.length_b   1.000
_cell.length_c   1.000
_cell.angle_alpha   90.00
_cell.angle_beta   90.00
_cell.angle_gamma   90.00
#
_symmetry.space_group_name_H-M   'P 1'
#
loop_
_entity.id
_entity.type
_entity.pdbx_description
1 polymer ?
#
loop_
_entity_poly.entity_id
_entity_poly.type
_entity_poly.pdbx_seq_one_letter_code
_entity_poly.pdbx_strand_id
1 'polypeptide(L)'
;LPVLCGMGLNFSIVVGAMAGEISLVMITHWNIGGAPGMLLAALIASVLGGLFGLAVGKLMNRAVGQEMITGIILGYFSIGLFDLTFLILLGRVIPFQDAELMLSNGVGLKNTIAFHDDVKNYLDHIWRITLDWSVVYAALAAILVLVILVVRKKKRYGRTLSEAVKDCRSAVAAAVALTASAALVWLIPPLHLACAATQIPMVVGIIIALLCLLTAFISRTKIGQDIRTTGQNMDVAIVSGINVGRCRLFSITFSTIIAALGQ
;
A
#
# COMPACT_ATOMS: atom_id res chain seq x y z
N LEU A 1 10.61 -2.54 -1.71
CA LEU A 1 11.99 -2.08 -1.42
C LEU A 1 12.82 -3.14 -0.67
N PRO A 2 12.33 -3.78 0.44
CA PRO A 2 13.13 -4.79 1.17
C PRO A 2 13.60 -5.96 0.30
N VAL A 3 12.74 -6.49 -0.58
CA VAL A 3 13.11 -7.55 -1.55
C VAL A 3 14.23 -7.09 -2.50
N LEU A 4 14.15 -5.83 -2.96
CA LEU A 4 15.20 -5.24 -3.82
C LEU A 4 16.52 -5.03 -3.08
N CYS A 5 16.50 -4.97 -1.75
CA CYS A 5 17.68 -4.86 -0.88
C CYS A 5 18.28 -6.22 -0.49
N GLY A 6 17.76 -7.32 -1.04
CA GLY A 6 18.25 -8.68 -0.79
C GLY A 6 17.81 -9.31 0.53
N MET A 7 16.82 -8.72 1.23
CA MET A 7 16.34 -9.22 2.53
C MET A 7 15.24 -10.31 2.40
N GLY A 8 14.92 -10.74 1.17
CA GLY A 8 13.85 -11.72 0.93
C GLY A 8 12.45 -11.16 1.16
N LEU A 9 11.51 -12.02 1.55
CA LEU A 9 10.12 -11.63 1.83
C LEU A 9 10.04 -10.78 3.10
N ASN A 10 9.32 -9.66 3.00
CA ASN A 10 9.19 -8.71 4.10
C ASN A 10 7.97 -9.03 4.98
N PHE A 11 8.13 -9.86 5.98
CA PHE A 11 7.09 -10.13 6.98
C PHE A 11 6.87 -8.99 7.97
N SER A 12 7.79 -8.01 8.03
CA SER A 12 7.63 -6.83 8.89
C SER A 12 6.51 -5.88 8.44
N ILE A 13 5.91 -6.12 7.29
CA ILE A 13 4.72 -5.40 6.80
C ILE A 13 3.55 -5.52 7.79
N VAL A 14 3.43 -6.66 8.50
CA VAL A 14 2.42 -6.90 9.53
C VAL A 14 2.54 -5.89 10.68
N VAL A 15 3.78 -5.59 11.10
CA VAL A 15 4.05 -4.58 12.14
C VAL A 15 3.60 -3.18 11.70
N GLY A 16 3.75 -2.88 10.41
CA GLY A 16 3.24 -1.63 9.82
C GLY A 16 1.72 -1.57 9.84
N ALA A 17 1.04 -2.64 9.44
CA ALA A 17 -0.42 -2.72 9.48
C ALA A 17 -0.95 -2.49 10.91
N MET A 18 -0.34 -3.13 11.91
CA MET A 18 -0.70 -2.92 13.32
C MET A 18 -0.53 -1.47 13.77
N ALA A 19 0.49 -0.77 13.29
CA ALA A 19 0.65 0.65 13.57
C ALA A 19 -0.51 1.48 12.99
N GLY A 20 -1.01 1.11 11.81
CA GLY A 20 -2.21 1.68 11.21
C GLY A 20 -3.46 1.43 12.07
N GLU A 21 -3.70 0.18 12.50
CA GLU A 21 -4.82 -0.18 13.36
C GLU A 21 -4.79 0.57 14.70
N ILE A 22 -3.62 0.69 15.34
CA ILE A 22 -3.48 1.49 16.58
C ILE A 22 -3.89 2.94 16.33
N SER A 23 -3.48 3.53 15.21
CA SER A 23 -3.82 4.91 14.87
C SER A 23 -5.32 5.10 14.70
N LEU A 24 -6.00 4.15 14.05
CA LEU A 24 -7.44 4.18 13.86
C LEU A 24 -8.20 4.04 15.18
N VAL A 25 -7.77 3.14 16.07
CA VAL A 25 -8.34 3.00 17.41
C VAL A 25 -8.19 4.29 18.22
N MET A 26 -7.03 4.96 18.16
CA MET A 26 -6.81 6.25 18.85
C MET A 26 -7.74 7.34 18.34
N ILE A 27 -7.93 7.46 17.03
CA ILE A 27 -8.83 8.46 16.43
C ILE A 27 -10.28 8.19 16.80
N THR A 28 -10.70 6.93 16.80
CA THR A 28 -12.06 6.54 17.20
C THR A 28 -12.29 6.84 18.68
N HIS A 29 -11.32 6.56 19.54
CA HIS A 29 -11.39 6.91 20.96
C HIS A 29 -11.50 8.43 21.20
N TRP A 30 -10.78 9.24 20.42
CA TRP A 30 -10.88 10.71 20.51
C TRP A 30 -12.13 11.28 19.83
N ASN A 31 -12.92 10.43 19.16
CA ASN A 31 -14.15 10.80 18.46
C ASN A 31 -13.93 11.92 17.43
N ILE A 32 -12.80 11.88 16.72
CA ILE A 32 -12.44 12.85 15.68
C ILE A 32 -12.89 12.28 14.33
N GLY A 33 -14.00 12.76 13.79
CA GLY A 33 -14.55 12.34 12.50
C GLY A 33 -14.08 13.19 11.32
N GLY A 34 -14.47 12.77 10.10
CA GLY A 34 -14.27 13.51 8.86
C GLY A 34 -12.82 13.60 8.38
N ALA A 35 -12.56 14.61 7.53
CA ALA A 35 -11.21 14.85 6.96
C ALA A 35 -10.09 15.03 8.01
N PRO A 36 -10.28 15.82 9.09
CA PRO A 36 -9.24 16.01 10.10
C PRO A 36 -8.89 14.70 10.82
N GLY A 37 -9.90 13.85 11.11
CA GLY A 37 -9.67 12.54 11.71
C GLY A 37 -8.81 11.65 10.83
N MET A 38 -9.12 11.58 9.54
CA MET A 38 -8.37 10.78 8.57
C MET A 38 -6.92 11.27 8.41
N LEU A 39 -6.70 12.59 8.30
CA LEU A 39 -5.35 13.16 8.20
C LEU A 39 -4.53 12.90 9.46
N LEU A 40 -5.16 13.02 10.64
CA LEU A 40 -4.52 12.74 11.92
C LEU A 40 -4.20 11.25 12.06
N ALA A 41 -5.13 10.35 11.63
CA ALA A 41 -4.87 8.92 11.57
C ALA A 41 -3.64 8.60 10.71
N ALA A 42 -3.57 9.14 9.49
CA ALA A 42 -2.44 8.94 8.58
C ALA A 42 -1.12 9.48 9.16
N LEU A 43 -1.16 10.60 9.88
CA LEU A 43 0.02 11.17 10.55
C LEU A 43 0.48 10.26 11.68
N ILE A 44 -0.41 9.83 12.57
CA ILE A 44 -0.08 8.93 13.68
C ILE A 44 0.41 7.58 13.14
N ALA A 45 -0.28 7.01 12.14
CA ALA A 45 0.11 5.77 11.49
C ALA A 45 1.53 5.86 10.90
N SER A 46 1.87 6.96 10.24
CA SER A 46 3.20 7.15 9.66
C SER A 46 4.29 7.30 10.73
N VAL A 47 4.01 7.98 11.83
CA VAL A 47 4.95 8.12 12.95
C VAL A 47 5.17 6.78 13.65
N LEU A 48 4.10 6.07 14.01
CA LEU A 48 4.19 4.75 14.65
C LEU A 48 4.82 3.72 13.71
N GLY A 49 4.41 3.70 12.44
CA GLY A 49 5.00 2.84 11.40
C GLY A 49 6.49 3.12 11.20
N GLY A 50 6.90 4.39 11.28
CA GLY A 50 8.30 4.80 11.27
C GLY A 50 9.09 4.30 12.48
N LEU A 51 8.56 4.48 13.69
CA LEU A 51 9.19 4.00 14.94
C LEU A 51 9.33 2.48 14.96
N PHE A 52 8.25 1.76 14.64
CA PHE A 52 8.27 0.31 14.57
C PHE A 52 9.19 -0.19 13.44
N GLY A 53 9.15 0.48 12.28
CA GLY A 53 10.04 0.17 11.16
C GLY A 53 11.52 0.35 11.50
N LEU A 54 11.88 1.39 12.27
CA LEU A 54 13.24 1.57 12.77
C LEU A 54 13.65 0.47 13.75
N ALA A 55 12.77 0.06 14.65
CA ALA A 55 13.05 -1.02 15.61
C ALA A 55 13.26 -2.35 14.86
N VAL A 56 12.35 -2.70 13.97
CA VAL A 56 12.44 -3.90 13.12
C VAL A 56 13.68 -3.86 12.24
N GLY A 57 13.96 -2.72 11.59
CA GLY A 57 15.11 -2.56 10.73
C GLY A 57 16.45 -2.72 11.46
N LYS A 58 16.55 -2.23 12.70
CA LYS A 58 17.73 -2.46 13.55
C LYS A 58 17.89 -3.95 13.90
N LEU A 59 16.79 -4.64 14.20
CA LEU A 59 16.81 -6.07 14.49
C LEU A 59 17.24 -6.87 13.26
N MET A 60 16.66 -6.58 12.10
CA MET A 60 17.01 -7.23 10.82
C MET A 60 18.46 -6.99 10.40
N ASN A 61 19.04 -5.84 10.73
CA ASN A 61 20.46 -5.58 10.47
C ASN A 61 21.39 -6.43 11.34
N ARG A 62 20.92 -6.97 12.49
CA ARG A 62 21.68 -7.90 13.32
C ARG A 62 21.53 -9.35 12.88
N ALA A 63 20.47 -9.66 12.13
CA ALA A 63 20.13 -11.00 11.67
C ALA A 63 20.55 -11.24 10.21
N VAL A 64 21.72 -10.75 9.79
CA VAL A 64 22.22 -10.91 8.42
C VAL A 64 22.35 -12.40 8.07
N GLY A 65 21.79 -12.81 6.94
CA GLY A 65 21.77 -14.21 6.49
C GLY A 65 20.59 -15.03 7.03
N GLN A 66 19.86 -14.54 8.01
CA GLN A 66 18.66 -15.20 8.60
C GLN A 66 17.44 -14.28 8.58
N GLU A 67 17.40 -13.33 7.66
CA GLU A 67 16.40 -12.27 7.61
C GLU A 67 14.98 -12.82 7.44
N MET A 68 14.82 -13.85 6.63
CA MET A 68 13.51 -14.46 6.36
C MET A 68 12.93 -15.11 7.63
N ILE A 69 13.74 -15.88 8.34
CA ILE A 69 13.31 -16.56 9.58
C ILE A 69 13.03 -15.51 10.67
N THR A 70 13.91 -14.56 10.84
CA THR A 70 13.75 -13.45 11.79
C THR A 70 12.49 -12.65 11.50
N GLY A 71 12.21 -12.38 10.21
CA GLY A 71 11.01 -11.68 9.78
C GLY A 71 9.72 -12.43 10.12
N ILE A 72 9.69 -13.74 9.88
CA ILE A 72 8.53 -14.59 10.20
C ILE A 72 8.30 -14.60 11.72
N ILE A 73 9.33 -14.86 12.51
CA ILE A 73 9.25 -14.87 13.98
C ILE A 73 8.76 -13.52 14.51
N LEU A 74 9.31 -12.42 13.99
CA LEU A 74 8.91 -11.08 14.37
C LEU A 74 7.46 -10.78 14.00
N GLY A 75 7.00 -11.23 12.83
CA GLY A 75 5.60 -11.08 12.41
C GLY A 75 4.65 -11.76 13.38
N TYR A 76 4.86 -13.05 13.70
CA TYR A 76 4.03 -13.79 14.66
C TYR A 76 4.12 -13.24 16.08
N PHE A 77 5.32 -12.85 16.53
CA PHE A 77 5.50 -12.22 17.83
C PHE A 77 4.69 -10.92 17.93
N SER A 78 4.71 -10.10 16.87
CA SER A 78 3.98 -8.84 16.84
C SER A 78 2.47 -9.07 16.87
N ILE A 79 1.96 -10.07 16.15
CA ILE A 79 0.54 -10.46 16.19
C ILE A 79 0.17 -10.84 17.62
N GLY A 80 0.92 -11.74 18.26
CA GLY A 80 0.66 -12.14 19.64
C GLY A 80 0.72 -10.99 20.64
N LEU A 81 1.65 -10.04 20.45
CA LEU A 81 1.74 -8.85 21.29
C LEU A 81 0.55 -7.90 21.09
N PHE A 82 0.12 -7.75 19.86
CA PHE A 82 -1.06 -6.97 19.52
C PHE A 82 -2.33 -7.57 20.13
N ASP A 83 -2.56 -8.86 19.94
CA ASP A 83 -3.70 -9.58 20.49
C ASP A 83 -3.70 -9.51 22.03
N LEU A 84 -2.55 -9.69 22.68
CA LEU A 84 -2.41 -9.57 24.12
C LEU A 84 -2.79 -8.15 24.59
N THR A 85 -2.33 -7.14 23.88
CA THR A 85 -2.60 -5.74 24.25
C THR A 85 -4.07 -5.40 24.05
N PHE A 86 -4.64 -5.74 22.90
CA PHE A 86 -5.98 -5.32 22.54
C PHE A 86 -7.10 -6.20 23.12
N LEU A 87 -6.85 -7.50 23.33
CA LEU A 87 -7.85 -8.42 23.89
C LEU A 87 -7.80 -8.55 25.40
N ILE A 88 -6.63 -8.34 26.02
CA ILE A 88 -6.44 -8.64 27.45
C ILE A 88 -6.10 -7.40 28.27
N LEU A 89 -5.15 -6.55 27.82
CA LEU A 89 -4.70 -5.40 28.60
C LEU A 89 -5.66 -4.22 28.58
N LEU A 90 -6.33 -3.98 27.43
CA LEU A 90 -7.34 -2.94 27.33
C LEU A 90 -8.60 -3.33 28.12
N GLY A 91 -9.07 -2.41 28.97
CA GLY A 91 -10.18 -2.63 29.88
C GLY A 91 -9.81 -3.29 31.21
N ARG A 92 -8.70 -4.03 31.29
CA ARG A 92 -8.28 -4.67 32.54
C ARG A 92 -7.13 -3.93 33.25
N VAL A 93 -6.13 -3.52 32.51
CA VAL A 93 -4.94 -2.80 33.04
C VAL A 93 -4.95 -1.35 32.58
N ILE A 94 -5.28 -1.12 31.32
CA ILE A 94 -5.45 0.22 30.76
C ILE A 94 -6.94 0.56 30.83
N PRO A 95 -7.35 1.56 31.65
CA PRO A 95 -8.76 1.95 31.73
C PRO A 95 -9.21 2.54 30.39
N PHE A 96 -10.07 1.81 29.72
CA PHE A 96 -10.66 2.19 28.45
C PHE A 96 -12.18 2.03 28.60
N GLN A 97 -12.96 3.07 28.41
CA GLN A 97 -14.38 3.09 28.77
C GLN A 97 -15.32 3.27 27.56
N ASP A 98 -14.83 3.13 26.34
CA ASP A 98 -15.66 3.29 25.14
C ASP A 98 -16.50 2.03 24.90
N ALA A 99 -17.78 2.10 25.25
CA ALA A 99 -18.72 0.99 25.09
C ALA A 99 -18.90 0.52 23.63
N GLU A 100 -18.64 1.40 22.66
CA GLU A 100 -18.73 1.07 21.24
C GLU A 100 -17.54 0.20 20.75
N LEU A 101 -16.37 0.42 21.31
CA LEU A 101 -15.12 -0.28 20.95
C LEU A 101 -14.89 -1.56 21.75
N MET A 102 -15.45 -1.65 22.96
CA MET A 102 -15.22 -2.76 23.89
C MET A 102 -16.17 -3.93 23.64
N LEU A 103 -15.71 -5.14 23.97
CA LEU A 103 -16.55 -6.32 24.07
C LEU A 103 -17.58 -6.14 25.20
N SER A 104 -18.72 -6.83 25.06
CA SER A 104 -19.84 -6.75 26.02
C SER A 104 -19.44 -7.05 27.47
N ASN A 105 -18.32 -7.74 27.69
CA ASN A 105 -17.77 -8.09 29.00
C ASN A 105 -16.87 -6.97 29.60
N GLY A 106 -16.73 -5.83 28.92
CA GLY A 106 -15.87 -4.72 29.39
C GLY A 106 -14.36 -4.97 29.37
N VAL A 107 -13.90 -6.03 28.70
CA VAL A 107 -12.49 -6.39 28.58
C VAL A 107 -12.18 -6.71 27.11
N GLY A 108 -11.20 -6.03 26.53
CA GLY A 108 -10.75 -6.19 25.15
C GLY A 108 -11.59 -5.45 24.13
N LEU A 109 -11.01 -5.21 22.97
CA LEU A 109 -11.66 -4.57 21.83
C LEU A 109 -12.40 -5.61 20.97
N LYS A 110 -13.48 -5.16 20.33
CA LYS A 110 -14.19 -5.96 19.32
C LYS A 110 -13.28 -6.20 18.11
N ASN A 111 -13.30 -7.40 17.55
CA ASN A 111 -12.56 -7.72 16.31
C ASN A 111 -13.02 -6.89 15.11
N THR A 112 -14.26 -6.41 15.13
CA THR A 112 -14.81 -5.55 14.11
C THR A 112 -15.24 -4.25 14.78
N ILE A 113 -14.43 -3.22 14.66
CA ILE A 113 -14.73 -1.89 15.15
C ILE A 113 -15.55 -1.19 14.06
N ALA A 114 -16.76 -0.78 14.40
CA ALA A 114 -17.51 0.14 13.57
C ALA A 114 -16.87 1.53 13.75
N PHE A 115 -16.00 1.91 12.82
CA PHE A 115 -15.54 3.31 12.78
C PHE A 115 -16.72 4.22 12.56
N HIS A 116 -16.65 5.41 13.15
CA HIS A 116 -17.65 6.44 12.89
C HIS A 116 -17.86 6.55 11.37
N ASP A 117 -19.10 6.49 10.92
CA ASP A 117 -19.44 6.48 9.49
C ASP A 117 -18.78 7.62 8.72
N ASP A 118 -18.53 8.74 9.40
CA ASP A 118 -17.83 9.91 8.85
C ASP A 118 -16.34 9.64 8.52
N VAL A 119 -15.65 8.74 9.23
CA VAL A 119 -14.25 8.41 8.94
C VAL A 119 -14.16 7.28 7.92
N LYS A 120 -14.94 6.22 8.14
CA LYS A 120 -14.96 5.01 7.30
C LYS A 120 -15.35 5.31 5.86
N ASN A 121 -16.41 6.09 5.69
CA ASN A 121 -16.98 6.36 4.38
C ASN A 121 -16.49 7.68 3.77
N TYR A 122 -15.64 8.46 4.48
CA TYR A 122 -15.25 9.79 4.02
C TYR A 122 -14.59 9.74 2.65
N LEU A 123 -13.61 8.87 2.45
CA LEU A 123 -12.94 8.70 1.15
C LEU A 123 -13.86 8.10 0.09
N ASP A 124 -14.73 7.19 0.51
CA ASP A 124 -15.65 6.52 -0.40
C ASP A 124 -16.77 7.45 -0.88
N HIS A 125 -17.21 8.41 -0.06
CA HIS A 125 -18.28 9.33 -0.42
C HIS A 125 -17.85 10.53 -1.29
N ILE A 126 -16.56 10.90 -1.27
CA ILE A 126 -16.07 12.08 -2.00
C ILE A 126 -16.26 11.93 -3.50
N TRP A 127 -15.95 10.79 -4.06
CA TRP A 127 -16.08 10.57 -5.50
C TRP A 127 -16.28 9.08 -5.82
N ARG A 128 -17.51 8.72 -6.10
CA ARG A 128 -17.91 7.38 -6.52
C ARG A 128 -18.21 7.38 -8.00
N ILE A 129 -17.69 6.38 -8.69
CA ILE A 129 -18.02 6.11 -10.09
C ILE A 129 -18.54 4.68 -10.15
N THR A 130 -19.60 4.47 -10.92
CA THR A 130 -20.12 3.13 -11.18
C THR A 130 -19.12 2.30 -11.97
N LEU A 131 -19.11 1.00 -11.78
CA LEU A 131 -18.13 0.09 -12.37
C LEU A 131 -18.16 0.16 -13.92
N ASP A 132 -19.34 0.34 -14.52
CA ASP A 132 -19.52 0.48 -15.97
C ASP A 132 -18.73 1.68 -16.53
N TRP A 133 -18.84 2.87 -15.94
CA TRP A 133 -18.06 4.04 -16.32
C TRP A 133 -16.57 3.88 -16.00
N SER A 134 -16.23 3.20 -14.91
CA SER A 134 -14.81 2.99 -14.56
C SER A 134 -14.08 2.17 -15.62
N VAL A 135 -14.73 1.14 -16.19
CA VAL A 135 -14.16 0.34 -17.28
C VAL A 135 -13.98 1.18 -18.55
N VAL A 136 -14.92 2.08 -18.86
CA VAL A 136 -14.80 3.02 -20.00
C VAL A 136 -13.62 3.96 -19.79
N TYR A 137 -13.46 4.56 -18.60
CA TYR A 137 -12.32 5.45 -18.33
C TYR A 137 -10.99 4.70 -18.35
N ALA A 138 -10.96 3.46 -17.85
CA ALA A 138 -9.75 2.62 -17.93
C ALA A 138 -9.37 2.31 -19.37
N ALA A 139 -10.35 2.03 -20.25
CA ALA A 139 -10.13 1.80 -21.68
C ALA A 139 -9.61 3.07 -22.38
N LEU A 140 -10.19 4.23 -22.09
CA LEU A 140 -9.72 5.52 -22.62
C LEU A 140 -8.30 5.85 -22.15
N ALA A 141 -8.00 5.62 -20.87
CA ALA A 141 -6.65 5.81 -20.32
C ALA A 141 -5.62 4.86 -20.98
N ALA A 142 -5.98 3.61 -21.21
CA ALA A 142 -5.12 2.64 -21.91
C ALA A 142 -4.82 3.05 -23.35
N ILE A 143 -5.83 3.55 -24.07
CA ILE A 143 -5.66 4.08 -25.43
C ILE A 143 -4.74 5.31 -25.40
N LEU A 144 -4.94 6.22 -24.49
CA LEU A 144 -4.12 7.43 -24.35
C LEU A 144 -2.65 7.08 -24.05
N VAL A 145 -2.42 6.15 -23.11
CA VAL A 145 -1.08 5.64 -22.81
C VAL A 145 -0.44 4.99 -24.03
N LEU A 146 -1.20 4.17 -24.76
CA LEU A 146 -0.74 3.55 -26.02
C LEU A 146 -0.30 4.60 -27.03
N VAL A 147 -1.13 5.62 -27.27
CA VAL A 147 -0.81 6.73 -28.18
C VAL A 147 0.46 7.45 -27.74
N ILE A 148 0.59 7.78 -26.45
CA ILE A 148 1.80 8.44 -25.92
C ILE A 148 3.04 7.56 -26.14
N LEU A 149 2.96 6.26 -25.87
CA LEU A 149 4.08 5.32 -26.04
C LEU A 149 4.48 5.20 -27.51
N VAL A 150 3.52 5.07 -28.42
CA VAL A 150 3.78 4.99 -29.86
C VAL A 150 4.40 6.28 -30.39
N VAL A 151 3.86 7.44 -30.01
CA VAL A 151 4.39 8.75 -30.41
C VAL A 151 5.81 8.97 -29.88
N ARG A 152 6.06 8.63 -28.59
CA ARG A 152 7.40 8.71 -27.99
C ARG A 152 8.41 7.81 -28.70
N LYS A 153 8.04 6.56 -29.00
CA LYS A 153 8.92 5.62 -29.72
C LYS A 153 9.18 6.08 -31.16
N LYS A 154 8.15 6.56 -31.86
CA LYS A 154 8.30 7.14 -33.20
C LYS A 154 9.29 8.30 -33.18
N LYS A 155 9.12 9.26 -32.23
CA LYS A 155 9.97 10.45 -32.13
C LYS A 155 11.40 10.12 -31.70
N ARG A 156 11.59 9.12 -30.81
CA ARG A 156 12.91 8.79 -30.25
C ARG A 156 13.76 7.91 -31.16
N TYR A 157 13.12 7.04 -31.93
CA TYR A 157 13.84 6.03 -32.74
C TYR A 157 13.65 6.20 -34.26
N GLY A 158 12.93 7.24 -34.73
CA GLY A 158 12.69 7.49 -36.16
C GLY A 158 11.96 6.37 -36.90
N ARG A 159 11.24 5.48 -36.15
CA ARG A 159 10.60 4.28 -36.69
C ARG A 159 9.28 4.59 -37.40
N THR A 160 8.87 3.69 -38.28
CA THR A 160 7.53 3.73 -38.91
C THR A 160 6.45 3.45 -37.86
N LEU A 161 5.24 3.93 -38.11
CA LEU A 161 4.11 3.77 -37.17
C LEU A 161 3.81 2.30 -36.90
N SER A 162 3.92 1.44 -37.91
CA SER A 162 3.69 0.00 -37.81
C SER A 162 4.71 -0.72 -36.92
N GLU A 163 5.98 -0.33 -37.01
CA GLU A 163 7.04 -0.88 -36.15
C GLU A 163 6.90 -0.42 -34.70
N ALA A 164 6.55 0.85 -34.46
CA ALA A 164 6.33 1.38 -33.15
C ALA A 164 5.14 0.70 -32.43
N VAL A 165 4.10 0.34 -33.17
CA VAL A 165 2.93 -0.40 -32.67
C VAL A 165 3.32 -1.85 -32.35
N LYS A 166 4.08 -2.52 -33.21
CA LYS A 166 4.59 -3.88 -32.97
C LYS A 166 5.43 -3.96 -31.71
N ASP A 167 6.28 -2.97 -31.46
CA ASP A 167 7.10 -2.87 -30.26
C ASP A 167 6.29 -2.62 -28.97
N CYS A 168 5.04 -2.19 -29.08
CA CYS A 168 4.12 -1.94 -27.96
C CYS A 168 3.04 -3.03 -27.85
N ARG A 169 3.31 -4.26 -28.32
CA ARG A 169 2.31 -5.36 -28.38
C ARG A 169 1.58 -5.59 -27.03
N SER A 170 2.27 -5.51 -25.91
CA SER A 170 1.63 -5.66 -24.59
C SER A 170 0.66 -4.53 -24.29
N ALA A 171 1.02 -3.28 -24.62
CA ALA A 171 0.14 -2.13 -24.43
C ALA A 171 -1.06 -2.18 -25.40
N VAL A 172 -0.83 -2.63 -26.64
CA VAL A 172 -1.92 -2.86 -27.64
C VAL A 172 -2.88 -3.93 -27.13
N ALA A 173 -2.36 -5.07 -26.66
CA ALA A 173 -3.17 -6.16 -26.12
C ALA A 173 -4.00 -5.69 -24.91
N ALA A 174 -3.39 -4.93 -24.00
CA ALA A 174 -4.10 -4.37 -22.85
C ALA A 174 -5.20 -3.38 -23.27
N ALA A 175 -4.93 -2.48 -24.22
CA ALA A 175 -5.92 -1.54 -24.73
C ALA A 175 -7.08 -2.26 -25.43
N VAL A 176 -6.79 -3.28 -26.25
CA VAL A 176 -7.82 -4.09 -26.93
C VAL A 176 -8.65 -4.88 -25.89
N ALA A 177 -8.02 -5.49 -24.88
CA ALA A 177 -8.74 -6.23 -23.86
C ALA A 177 -9.67 -5.31 -23.04
N LEU A 178 -9.20 -4.11 -22.66
CA LEU A 178 -10.01 -3.14 -21.91
C LEU A 178 -11.15 -2.54 -22.77
N THR A 179 -10.91 -2.27 -24.03
CA THR A 179 -12.00 -1.79 -24.92
C THR A 179 -13.01 -2.88 -25.21
N ALA A 180 -12.58 -4.13 -25.37
CA ALA A 180 -13.47 -5.26 -25.53
C ALA A 180 -14.31 -5.52 -24.27
N SER A 181 -13.71 -5.42 -23.08
CA SER A 181 -14.45 -5.57 -21.80
C SER A 181 -15.46 -4.44 -21.62
N ALA A 182 -15.13 -3.19 -21.96
CA ALA A 182 -16.04 -2.07 -21.92
C ALA A 182 -17.23 -2.29 -22.86
N ALA A 183 -16.96 -2.70 -24.10
CA ALA A 183 -18.01 -3.02 -25.08
C ALA A 183 -18.92 -4.17 -24.61
N LEU A 184 -18.34 -5.20 -23.99
CA LEU A 184 -19.08 -6.37 -23.49
C LEU A 184 -20.01 -5.99 -22.33
N VAL A 185 -19.58 -5.12 -21.42
CA VAL A 185 -20.40 -4.60 -20.31
C VAL A 185 -21.63 -3.86 -20.87
N TRP A 186 -21.47 -3.05 -21.91
CA TRP A 186 -22.58 -2.28 -22.48
C TRP A 186 -23.48 -3.09 -23.42
N LEU A 187 -22.95 -4.17 -24.01
CA LEU A 187 -23.72 -5.00 -24.95
C LEU A 187 -24.65 -5.98 -24.24
N ILE A 188 -24.32 -6.39 -23.01
CA ILE A 188 -25.06 -7.40 -22.26
C ILE A 188 -25.87 -6.72 -21.15
N PRO A 189 -27.22 -6.55 -21.29
CA PRO A 189 -28.04 -5.82 -20.32
C PRO A 189 -27.94 -6.28 -18.86
N PRO A 190 -27.94 -7.60 -18.55
CA PRO A 190 -27.80 -8.05 -17.16
C PRO A 190 -26.41 -7.72 -16.55
N LEU A 191 -25.37 -7.70 -17.38
CA LEU A 191 -24.03 -7.34 -16.93
C LEU A 191 -23.91 -5.83 -16.68
N HIS A 192 -24.51 -5.02 -17.55
CA HIS A 192 -24.58 -3.56 -17.35
C HIS A 192 -25.30 -3.19 -16.06
N LEU A 193 -26.46 -3.81 -15.76
CA LEU A 193 -27.19 -3.58 -14.52
C LEU A 193 -26.38 -3.96 -13.29
N ALA A 194 -25.68 -5.10 -13.31
CA ALA A 194 -24.81 -5.52 -12.21
C ALA A 194 -23.62 -4.55 -12.01
N CYS A 195 -22.99 -4.10 -13.08
CA CYS A 195 -21.89 -3.14 -13.03
C CYS A 195 -22.36 -1.74 -12.61
N ALA A 196 -23.53 -1.30 -13.03
CA ALA A 196 -24.12 -0.01 -12.62
C ALA A 196 -24.49 0.02 -11.12
N ALA A 197 -24.86 -1.15 -10.55
CA ALA A 197 -25.13 -1.26 -9.11
C ALA A 197 -23.86 -1.21 -8.25
N THR A 198 -22.70 -1.51 -8.84
CA THR A 198 -21.42 -1.56 -8.11
C THR A 198 -20.70 -0.21 -8.23
N GLN A 199 -20.41 0.42 -7.09
CA GLN A 199 -19.70 1.70 -7.02
C GLN A 199 -18.25 1.49 -6.60
N ILE A 200 -17.32 2.18 -7.27
CA ILE A 200 -15.89 2.16 -6.97
C ILE A 200 -15.47 3.54 -6.44
N PRO A 201 -14.82 3.61 -5.26
CA PRO A 201 -14.28 4.85 -4.73
C PRO A 201 -13.02 5.26 -5.50
N MET A 202 -13.11 6.30 -6.32
CA MET A 202 -11.99 6.76 -7.16
C MET A 202 -10.87 7.39 -6.34
N VAL A 203 -11.19 8.02 -5.20
CA VAL A 203 -10.20 8.66 -4.34
C VAL A 203 -9.21 7.64 -3.79
N VAL A 204 -9.69 6.47 -3.35
CA VAL A 204 -8.83 5.37 -2.88
C VAL A 204 -7.89 4.90 -4.00
N GLY A 205 -8.41 4.76 -5.23
CA GLY A 205 -7.59 4.41 -6.40
C GLY A 205 -6.50 5.44 -6.69
N ILE A 206 -6.80 6.74 -6.55
CA ILE A 206 -5.82 7.83 -6.73
C ILE A 206 -4.75 7.77 -5.63
N ILE A 207 -5.12 7.53 -4.37
CA ILE A 207 -4.17 7.40 -3.27
C ILE A 207 -3.22 6.21 -3.51
N ILE A 208 -3.76 5.05 -3.90
CA ILE A 208 -2.96 3.87 -4.24
C ILE A 208 -2.00 4.17 -5.39
N ALA A 209 -2.48 4.82 -6.46
CA ALA A 209 -1.65 5.22 -7.60
C ALA A 209 -0.53 6.19 -7.18
N LEU A 210 -0.82 7.14 -6.28
CA LEU A 210 0.16 8.08 -5.76
C LEU A 210 1.23 7.38 -4.92
N LEU A 211 0.86 6.43 -4.06
CA LEU A 211 1.80 5.61 -3.29
C LEU A 211 2.68 4.73 -4.20
N CYS A 212 2.09 4.17 -5.27
CA CYS A 212 2.85 3.44 -6.28
C CYS A 212 3.85 4.33 -7.02
N LEU A 213 3.43 5.54 -7.42
CA LEU A 213 4.30 6.53 -8.05
C LEU A 213 5.43 6.98 -7.11
N LEU A 214 5.13 7.21 -5.84
CA LEU A 214 6.11 7.53 -4.81
C LEU A 214 7.17 6.42 -4.69
N THR A 215 6.75 5.17 -4.62
CA THR A 215 7.66 4.01 -4.57
C THR A 215 8.51 3.89 -5.84
N ALA A 216 7.90 4.11 -7.01
CA ALA A 216 8.60 4.10 -8.29
C ALA A 216 9.60 5.28 -8.40
N PHE A 217 9.25 6.43 -7.87
CA PHE A 217 10.13 7.59 -7.82
C PHE A 217 11.36 7.31 -6.93
N ILE A 218 11.14 6.84 -5.70
CA ILE A 218 12.23 6.47 -4.77
C ILE A 218 13.16 5.43 -5.40
N SER A 219 12.61 4.43 -6.10
CA SER A 219 13.40 3.40 -6.79
C SER A 219 14.34 3.95 -7.88
N ARG A 220 14.07 5.15 -8.39
CA ARG A 220 14.89 5.83 -9.41
C ARG A 220 15.89 6.81 -8.82
N THR A 221 15.79 7.13 -7.53
CA THR A 221 16.75 7.99 -6.82
C THR A 221 18.06 7.24 -6.52
N LYS A 222 19.08 7.97 -6.07
CA LYS A 222 20.35 7.40 -5.61
C LYS A 222 20.12 6.31 -4.55
N ILE A 223 19.24 6.58 -3.57
CA ILE A 223 18.90 5.61 -2.52
C ILE A 223 18.32 4.32 -3.11
N GLY A 224 17.44 4.42 -4.12
CA GLY A 224 16.89 3.25 -4.79
C GLY A 224 17.93 2.46 -5.59
N GLN A 225 18.93 3.13 -6.16
CA GLN A 225 20.04 2.48 -6.84
C GLN A 225 20.94 1.77 -5.83
N ASP A 226 21.30 2.41 -4.72
CA ASP A 226 22.08 1.83 -3.63
C ASP A 226 21.40 0.58 -3.04
N ILE A 227 20.07 0.63 -2.89
CA ILE A 227 19.25 -0.52 -2.46
C ILE A 227 19.37 -1.69 -3.45
N ARG A 228 19.26 -1.42 -4.75
CA ARG A 228 19.38 -2.46 -5.79
C ARG A 228 20.80 -3.08 -5.84
N THR A 229 21.82 -2.25 -5.74
CA THR A 229 23.22 -2.72 -5.70
C THR A 229 23.45 -3.61 -4.49
N THR A 230 22.96 -3.20 -3.31
CA THR A 230 23.01 -3.99 -2.08
C THR A 230 22.34 -5.36 -2.24
N GLY A 231 21.19 -5.41 -2.93
CA GLY A 231 20.47 -6.66 -3.14
C GLY A 231 21.05 -7.57 -4.21
N GLN A 232 21.79 -7.03 -5.17
CA GLN A 232 22.48 -7.83 -6.19
C GLN A 232 23.76 -8.48 -5.67
N ASN A 233 24.58 -7.71 -4.98
CA ASN A 233 25.82 -8.21 -4.37
C ASN A 233 26.22 -7.29 -3.22
N MET A 234 26.19 -7.83 -2.00
CA MET A 234 26.49 -7.08 -0.79
C MET A 234 27.98 -6.68 -0.72
N ASP A 235 28.89 -7.57 -1.18
CA ASP A 235 30.32 -7.29 -1.14
C ASP A 235 30.69 -6.16 -2.11
N VAL A 236 30.12 -6.19 -3.32
CA VAL A 236 30.28 -5.10 -4.30
C VAL A 236 29.75 -3.79 -3.77
N ALA A 237 28.59 -3.78 -3.07
CA ALA A 237 28.04 -2.59 -2.45
C ALA A 237 28.99 -2.01 -1.39
N ILE A 238 29.58 -2.85 -0.54
CA ILE A 238 30.52 -2.43 0.51
C ILE A 238 31.78 -1.82 -0.12
N VAL A 239 32.37 -2.49 -1.12
CA VAL A 239 33.56 -2.00 -1.82
C VAL A 239 33.28 -0.67 -2.55
N SER A 240 32.05 -0.49 -3.04
CA SER A 240 31.60 0.78 -3.65
C SER A 240 31.29 1.88 -2.66
N GLY A 241 31.51 1.67 -1.34
CA GLY A 241 31.28 2.65 -0.29
C GLY A 241 29.82 2.83 0.11
N ILE A 242 28.92 1.92 -0.30
CA ILE A 242 27.50 1.96 0.07
C ILE A 242 27.33 1.43 1.49
N ASN A 243 26.63 2.20 2.34
CA ASN A 243 26.32 1.74 3.68
C ASN A 243 25.11 0.79 3.65
N VAL A 244 25.39 -0.51 3.54
CA VAL A 244 24.39 -1.58 3.47
C VAL A 244 23.38 -1.53 4.61
N GLY A 245 23.84 -1.29 5.86
CA GLY A 245 22.98 -1.21 7.02
C GLY A 245 21.96 -0.07 6.94
N ARG A 246 22.35 1.08 6.42
CA ARG A 246 21.43 2.21 6.20
C ARG A 246 20.43 1.93 5.07
N CYS A 247 20.85 1.30 3.98
CA CYS A 247 19.96 0.92 2.88
C CYS A 247 18.88 -0.06 3.35
N ARG A 248 19.27 -1.07 4.14
CA ARG A 248 18.36 -2.06 4.74
C ARG A 248 17.38 -1.41 5.71
N LEU A 249 17.89 -0.58 6.63
CA LEU A 249 17.08 0.15 7.60
C LEU A 249 16.05 1.04 6.91
N PHE A 250 16.47 1.83 5.92
CA PHE A 250 15.56 2.68 5.15
C PHE A 250 14.50 1.88 4.41
N SER A 251 14.88 0.77 3.77
CA SER A 251 13.95 -0.08 3.01
C SER A 251 12.84 -0.65 3.89
N ILE A 252 13.17 -1.12 5.10
CA ILE A 252 12.20 -1.67 6.05
C ILE A 252 11.32 -0.55 6.60
N THR A 253 11.92 0.53 7.10
CA THR A 253 11.18 1.65 7.70
C THR A 253 10.20 2.26 6.71
N PHE A 254 10.61 2.47 5.47
CA PHE A 254 9.73 3.00 4.44
C PHE A 254 8.60 2.03 4.10
N SER A 255 8.89 0.72 4.04
CA SER A 255 7.88 -0.31 3.78
C SER A 255 6.85 -0.40 4.91
N THR A 256 7.27 -0.29 6.18
CA THR A 256 6.35 -0.29 7.33
C THR A 256 5.50 0.97 7.40
N ILE A 257 6.02 2.14 7.04
CA ILE A 257 5.23 3.38 6.94
C ILE A 257 4.15 3.24 5.88
N ILE A 258 4.50 2.74 4.68
CA ILE A 258 3.48 2.52 3.63
C ILE A 258 2.44 1.49 4.05
N ALA A 259 2.84 0.43 4.76
CA ALA A 259 1.91 -0.56 5.26
C ALA A 259 0.95 0.04 6.31
N ALA A 260 1.46 0.92 7.18
CA ALA A 260 0.63 1.63 8.17
C ALA A 260 -0.37 2.60 7.52
N LEU A 261 0.01 3.22 6.41
CA LEU A 261 -0.87 4.12 5.63
C LEU A 261 -1.88 3.36 4.76
N GLY A 262 -1.61 2.11 4.44
CA GLY A 262 -2.47 1.27 3.62
C GLY A 262 -3.54 0.52 4.41
N GLN A 263 -3.44 0.54 5.75
CA GLN A 263 -4.42 -0.05 6.66
C GLN A 263 -5.61 0.89 6.83
#